data_c2253f0e505a3eb93ad5f49f716ba8e8
#
_entry.id   c2253f0e505a3eb93ad5f49f716ba8e8
#
_cell.length_a   1.000
_cell.length_b   1.000
_cell.length_c   1.000
_cell.angle_alpha   90.00
_cell.angle_beta   90.00
_cell.angle_gamma   90.00
#
_symmetry.space_group_name_H-M   'P 1'
#
loop_
_entity.id
_entity.type
_entity.pdbx_description
1 polymer ?
#
loop_
_entity_poly.entity_id
_entity_poly.type
_entity_poly.pdbx_seq_one_letter_code
_entity_poly.pdbx_strand_id
1 'polypeptide(L)'
;MSDDYYPWATAIRSDRMLGFQRLTILGATTLAFTPMLALADNARDWQNLPTDLNMVFGYYNRIDTNTPIDTSLPIDGLSLNANLYIARYARSFAIDGRNSAIQILQPYADISASFDNSRFFDGTKHNGGMADTQVVLVHNLFGGPALTKEEFANWTPETFMTGALWVTAPTGDYDKDRVINIGSNRWAFKPEIAFGTPIGPTWLELNGYVSLYGDNDDYQGNRTLEQKPLYGVEGHFSYTFNRALWASLDATYNRGGETRIDGDWQDNKQENALLGASMGFMLSPQFGGLIAYSDTVSERTGSADVNTWTLRLQYAW
;
A
#
# COMPACT_ATOMS: atom_id res chain seq x y z
N MET A 1 85.63 -2.31 -26.30
CA MET A 1 84.75 -3.46 -26.25
C MET A 1 83.46 -3.03 -25.52
N SER A 2 82.49 -2.86 -26.38
CA SER A 2 81.01 -2.93 -26.24
C SER A 2 80.39 -2.16 -25.07
N ASP A 3 79.85 -1.02 -25.32
CA ASP A 3 78.50 -0.77 -25.84
C ASP A 3 77.44 -1.40 -24.95
N ASP A 4 76.62 -0.52 -24.35
CA ASP A 4 75.22 -0.59 -24.56
C ASP A 4 74.53 0.70 -24.09
N TYR A 5 73.93 1.35 -25.01
CA TYR A 5 73.04 2.51 -24.98
C TYR A 5 71.70 2.15 -24.37
N TYR A 6 71.14 3.03 -23.52
CA TYR A 6 69.71 3.20 -23.38
C TYR A 6 69.27 4.64 -23.43
N PRO A 7 68.52 5.04 -24.46
CA PRO A 7 67.96 6.37 -24.59
C PRO A 7 66.49 6.39 -24.15
N TRP A 8 66.19 6.87 -22.98
CA TRP A 8 64.83 7.26 -22.61
C TRP A 8 64.81 8.53 -21.76
N ALA A 9 64.83 9.67 -22.40
CA ALA A 9 64.44 10.94 -21.83
C ALA A 9 63.80 11.79 -22.91
N THR A 10 62.57 11.52 -23.25
CA THR A 10 61.73 12.41 -24.05
C THR A 10 60.62 12.98 -23.18
N ALA A 11 60.63 14.27 -23.05
CA ALA A 11 59.65 15.08 -22.37
C ALA A 11 58.23 14.74 -22.79
N ILE A 12 57.35 14.47 -21.86
CA ILE A 12 55.92 14.55 -22.04
C ILE A 12 55.44 15.79 -21.31
N ARG A 13 55.21 16.85 -22.07
CA ARG A 13 54.31 17.92 -21.69
C ARG A 13 52.95 17.33 -21.53
N SER A 14 52.42 17.27 -20.32
CA SER A 14 51.04 16.98 -20.04
C SER A 14 50.30 18.29 -19.80
N ASP A 15 49.80 18.89 -20.84
CA ASP A 15 48.64 19.73 -20.78
C ASP A 15 47.45 18.81 -20.55
N ARG A 16 47.17 18.45 -19.32
CA ARG A 16 45.86 18.01 -18.91
C ARG A 16 45.17 19.18 -18.23
N MET A 17 44.39 19.89 -19.01
CA MET A 17 43.26 20.64 -18.48
C MET A 17 42.46 19.69 -17.66
N LEU A 18 42.42 19.94 -16.36
CA LEU A 18 41.40 19.43 -15.47
C LEU A 18 40.07 20.00 -15.96
N GLY A 19 39.40 19.24 -16.83
CA GLY A 19 37.99 19.40 -17.06
C GLY A 19 37.29 19.14 -15.73
N PHE A 20 36.90 20.22 -15.06
CA PHE A 20 35.87 20.17 -14.07
C PHE A 20 34.60 19.66 -14.78
N GLN A 21 34.41 18.34 -14.81
CA GLN A 21 33.07 17.78 -14.96
C GLN A 21 32.28 18.36 -13.80
N ARG A 22 31.40 19.25 -14.13
CA ARG A 22 30.32 19.66 -13.26
C ARG A 22 29.60 18.35 -12.91
N LEU A 23 29.86 17.83 -11.73
CA LEU A 23 29.03 16.87 -11.09
C LEU A 23 27.70 17.61 -10.92
N THR A 24 26.81 17.41 -11.87
CA THR A 24 25.42 17.74 -11.69
C THR A 24 25.00 16.83 -10.54
N ILE A 25 24.81 17.41 -9.37
CA ILE A 25 24.15 16.77 -8.24
C ILE A 25 22.74 16.46 -8.75
N LEU A 26 22.55 15.26 -9.31
CA LEU A 26 21.23 14.74 -9.60
C LEU A 26 20.54 14.57 -8.27
N GLY A 27 19.43 15.22 -8.20
CA GLY A 27 18.62 15.46 -7.04
C GLY A 27 18.35 14.23 -6.19
N ALA A 28 18.22 14.51 -4.92
CA ALA A 28 17.68 13.62 -3.93
C ALA A 28 16.47 12.87 -4.51
N THR A 29 16.61 11.56 -4.67
CA THR A 29 15.48 10.69 -5.02
C THR A 29 14.45 10.82 -3.93
N THR A 30 13.36 11.47 -4.22
CA THR A 30 12.24 11.60 -3.29
C THR A 30 11.57 10.25 -3.22
N LEU A 31 11.48 9.72 -2.04
CA LEU A 31 10.55 8.67 -1.72
C LEU A 31 9.15 9.27 -1.87
N ALA A 32 8.58 9.16 -3.06
CA ALA A 32 7.14 9.22 -3.13
C ALA A 32 6.67 8.02 -2.31
N PHE A 33 6.18 8.30 -1.13
CA PHE A 33 5.28 7.41 -0.45
C PHE A 33 4.00 7.40 -1.29
N THR A 34 4.12 6.79 -2.48
CA THR A 34 2.90 6.35 -3.14
C THR A 34 2.21 5.55 -2.08
N PRO A 35 0.92 5.79 -1.80
CA PRO A 35 0.20 4.96 -0.88
C PRO A 35 0.25 3.51 -1.39
N MET A 36 1.37 2.83 -1.17
CA MET A 36 1.45 1.37 -1.12
C MET A 36 0.58 0.83 0.02
N LEU A 37 -0.09 1.76 0.69
CA LEU A 37 -1.16 1.53 1.63
C LEU A 37 -2.49 1.32 0.90
N ALA A 38 -2.52 0.61 -0.23
CA ALA A 38 -3.55 -0.39 -0.36
C ALA A 38 -3.22 -1.41 0.75
N LEU A 39 -3.62 -1.06 1.99
CA LEU A 39 -3.65 -2.05 3.04
C LEU A 39 -4.39 -3.23 2.44
N ALA A 40 -3.76 -4.40 2.50
CA ALA A 40 -4.43 -5.64 2.14
C ALA A 40 -5.77 -5.67 2.87
N ASP A 41 -6.82 -6.10 2.19
CA ASP A 41 -8.10 -6.27 2.86
C ASP A 41 -7.94 -7.34 3.95
N ASN A 42 -8.74 -7.25 5.00
CA ASN A 42 -8.72 -8.27 6.02
C ASN A 42 -9.74 -9.36 5.66
N ALA A 43 -9.53 -10.55 6.18
CA ALA A 43 -10.52 -11.60 6.10
C ALA A 43 -11.90 -11.07 6.52
N ARG A 44 -12.95 -11.48 5.79
CA ARG A 44 -14.36 -11.14 6.01
C ARG A 44 -14.79 -9.71 5.69
N ASP A 45 -13.92 -8.88 5.13
CA ASP A 45 -14.28 -7.49 4.79
C ASP A 45 -15.33 -7.42 3.67
N TRP A 46 -15.44 -8.46 2.83
CA TRP A 46 -16.37 -8.52 1.69
C TRP A 46 -17.62 -9.37 1.94
N GLN A 47 -17.77 -9.93 3.14
CA GLN A 47 -18.95 -10.72 3.49
C GLN A 47 -20.21 -9.85 3.52
N ASN A 48 -21.36 -10.47 3.25
CA ASN A 48 -22.64 -9.78 3.24
C ASN A 48 -22.99 -9.18 4.60
N LEU A 49 -23.69 -8.05 4.57
CA LEU A 49 -24.15 -7.29 5.71
C LEU A 49 -25.63 -6.91 5.50
N PRO A 50 -26.37 -6.55 6.55
CA PRO A 50 -27.70 -5.97 6.39
C PRO A 50 -27.66 -4.70 5.54
N THR A 51 -28.73 -4.43 4.81
CA THR A 51 -28.96 -3.13 4.15
C THR A 51 -29.34 -2.07 5.17
N ASP A 52 -29.19 -0.79 4.74
CA ASP A 52 -29.44 0.40 5.55
C ASP A 52 -28.62 0.49 6.85
N LEU A 53 -27.51 -0.24 6.88
CA LEU A 53 -26.57 -0.20 7.99
C LEU A 53 -25.58 0.96 7.80
N ASN A 54 -25.42 1.75 8.85
CA ASN A 54 -24.33 2.74 8.94
C ASN A 54 -23.21 2.17 9.80
N MET A 55 -21.98 2.39 9.39
CA MET A 55 -20.80 1.91 10.11
C MET A 55 -19.73 2.99 10.15
N VAL A 56 -19.07 3.11 11.28
CA VAL A 56 -17.82 3.86 11.42
C VAL A 56 -16.72 2.93 11.86
N PHE A 57 -15.53 3.19 11.33
CA PHE A 57 -14.33 2.46 11.69
C PHE A 57 -13.20 3.43 12.03
N GLY A 58 -12.41 3.08 13.03
CA GLY A 58 -11.14 3.70 13.32
C GLY A 58 -10.03 2.65 13.21
N TYR A 59 -8.99 2.98 12.45
CA TYR A 59 -7.82 2.12 12.29
C TYR A 59 -6.58 2.79 12.86
N TYR A 60 -5.73 1.99 13.45
CA TYR A 60 -4.34 2.32 13.71
C TYR A 60 -3.47 1.25 13.07
N ASN A 61 -2.54 1.67 12.22
CA ASN A 61 -1.56 0.78 11.61
C ASN A 61 -0.16 1.28 11.97
N ARG A 62 0.67 0.37 12.47
CA ARG A 62 2.09 0.57 12.59
C ARG A 62 2.76 -0.17 11.44
N ILE A 63 3.47 0.57 10.61
CA ILE A 63 4.13 0.06 9.41
C ILE A 63 5.62 0.31 9.54
N ASP A 64 6.40 -0.74 9.40
CA ASP A 64 7.85 -0.68 9.31
C ASP A 64 8.27 -1.27 7.96
N THR A 65 9.08 -0.54 7.20
CA THR A 65 9.53 -1.00 5.87
C THR A 65 10.97 -0.56 5.60
N ASN A 66 11.71 -1.45 4.96
CA ASN A 66 13.00 -1.18 4.37
C ASN A 66 12.81 -1.03 2.86
N THR A 67 12.41 0.15 2.42
CA THR A 67 12.29 0.39 0.98
C THR A 67 13.69 0.60 0.42
N PRO A 68 14.20 -0.27 -0.46
CA PRO A 68 15.47 -0.04 -1.10
C PRO A 68 15.38 1.25 -1.91
N ILE A 69 16.30 2.17 -1.64
CA ILE A 69 16.54 3.29 -2.53
C ILE A 69 17.23 2.71 -3.76
N ASP A 70 16.92 3.28 -4.94
CA ASP A 70 17.51 2.92 -6.23
C ASP A 70 18.94 2.38 -6.07
N THR A 71 19.17 1.15 -6.56
CA THR A 71 20.45 0.45 -6.51
C THR A 71 21.58 1.21 -7.24
N SER A 72 21.26 2.23 -8.03
CA SER A 72 22.23 3.14 -8.66
C SER A 72 22.81 4.18 -7.71
N LEU A 73 22.19 4.39 -6.54
CA LEU A 73 22.69 5.29 -5.50
C LEU A 73 23.39 4.47 -4.41
N PRO A 74 24.60 4.86 -3.98
CA PRO A 74 25.32 4.18 -2.90
C PRO A 74 24.72 4.57 -1.52
N ILE A 75 23.41 4.43 -1.35
CA ILE A 75 22.67 4.70 -0.13
C ILE A 75 22.10 3.38 0.35
N ASP A 76 22.88 2.67 1.16
CA ASP A 76 22.39 1.51 1.90
C ASP A 76 21.62 1.98 3.15
N GLY A 77 20.53 1.29 3.48
CA GLY A 77 19.92 1.40 4.81
C GLY A 77 18.90 2.52 4.98
N LEU A 78 17.92 2.65 4.07
CA LEU A 78 16.70 3.38 4.39
C LEU A 78 15.80 2.51 5.28
N SER A 79 15.48 3.02 6.46
CA SER A 79 14.39 2.51 7.29
C SER A 79 13.26 3.53 7.33
N LEU A 80 12.06 3.09 7.05
CA LEU A 80 10.88 3.93 7.10
C LEU A 80 9.86 3.34 8.09
N ASN A 81 9.43 4.18 9.02
CA ASN A 81 8.43 3.84 10.01
C ASN A 81 7.24 4.76 9.84
N ALA A 82 6.03 4.22 9.80
CA ALA A 82 4.82 5.02 9.71
C ALA A 82 3.77 4.61 10.74
N ASN A 83 3.14 5.61 11.35
CA ASN A 83 1.89 5.44 12.07
C ASN A 83 0.77 5.97 11.16
N LEU A 84 -0.16 5.10 10.80
CA LEU A 84 -1.28 5.44 9.93
C LEU A 84 -2.59 5.28 10.69
N TYR A 85 -3.35 6.36 10.78
CA TYR A 85 -4.68 6.42 11.36
C TYR A 85 -5.69 6.57 10.23
N ILE A 86 -6.78 5.79 10.22
CA ILE A 86 -7.81 5.91 9.21
C ILE A 86 -9.18 6.04 9.89
N ALA A 87 -9.90 7.11 9.57
CA ALA A 87 -11.32 7.20 9.84
C ALA A 87 -12.09 6.73 8.59
N ARG A 88 -13.01 5.77 8.74
CA ARG A 88 -13.84 5.24 7.64
C ARG A 88 -15.30 5.29 8.04
N TYR A 89 -16.13 5.78 7.14
CA TYR A 89 -17.58 5.67 7.21
C TYR A 89 -18.07 4.80 6.06
N ALA A 90 -19.01 3.92 6.33
CA ALA A 90 -19.65 3.07 5.32
C ALA A 90 -21.17 3.06 5.51
N ARG A 91 -21.90 3.03 4.40
CA ARG A 91 -23.34 2.83 4.36
C ARG A 91 -23.69 1.74 3.35
N SER A 92 -24.43 0.73 3.81
CA SER A 92 -24.99 -0.30 2.95
C SER A 92 -26.39 0.10 2.46
N PHE A 93 -26.75 -0.38 1.27
CA PHE A 93 -28.04 -0.16 0.64
C PHE A 93 -28.32 -1.25 -0.40
N ALA A 94 -29.56 -1.32 -0.90
CA ALA A 94 -29.94 -2.30 -1.92
C ALA A 94 -29.81 -1.72 -3.33
N ILE A 95 -29.23 -2.48 -4.28
CA ILE A 95 -29.36 -2.28 -5.72
C ILE A 95 -29.79 -3.62 -6.33
N ASP A 96 -30.89 -3.64 -7.06
CA ASP A 96 -31.42 -4.84 -7.76
C ASP A 96 -31.51 -6.09 -6.88
N GLY A 97 -31.94 -5.89 -5.62
CA GLY A 97 -32.08 -6.98 -4.65
C GLY A 97 -30.76 -7.50 -4.09
N ARG A 98 -29.64 -6.85 -4.35
CA ARG A 98 -28.30 -7.19 -3.87
C ARG A 98 -27.75 -6.12 -2.96
N ASN A 99 -26.92 -6.54 -2.00
CA ASN A 99 -26.27 -5.63 -1.10
C ASN A 99 -25.18 -4.82 -1.83
N SER A 100 -25.18 -3.53 -1.56
CA SER A 100 -24.22 -2.56 -2.08
C SER A 100 -23.78 -1.64 -0.96
N ALA A 101 -22.64 -0.99 -1.09
CA ALA A 101 -22.20 0.00 -0.13
C ALA A 101 -21.39 1.11 -0.78
N ILE A 102 -21.44 2.28 -0.16
CA ILE A 102 -20.50 3.37 -0.38
C ILE A 102 -19.70 3.60 0.90
N GLN A 103 -18.42 3.87 0.74
CA GLN A 103 -17.53 4.08 1.88
C GLN A 103 -16.63 5.27 1.58
N ILE A 104 -16.28 6.02 2.61
CA ILE A 104 -15.33 7.14 2.55
C ILE A 104 -14.28 6.90 3.63
N LEU A 105 -13.02 6.98 3.24
CA LEU A 105 -11.87 6.83 4.12
C LEU A 105 -11.03 8.10 4.10
N GLN A 106 -10.64 8.56 5.27
CA GLN A 106 -9.70 9.66 5.43
C GLN A 106 -8.52 9.19 6.27
N PRO A 107 -7.38 8.92 5.64
CA PRO A 107 -6.16 8.57 6.35
C PRO A 107 -5.40 9.82 6.83
N TYR A 108 -4.69 9.67 7.94
CA TYR A 108 -3.65 10.55 8.44
C TYR A 108 -2.40 9.73 8.72
N ALA A 109 -1.26 10.15 8.22
CA ALA A 109 0.00 9.45 8.43
C ALA A 109 1.01 10.31 9.16
N ASP A 110 1.83 9.67 10.01
CA ASP A 110 3.02 10.23 10.63
C ASP A 110 4.19 9.31 10.27
N ILE A 111 5.13 9.82 9.48
CA ILE A 111 6.20 9.05 8.84
C ILE A 111 7.54 9.54 9.33
N SER A 112 8.39 8.58 9.70
CA SER A 112 9.80 8.78 10.02
C SER A 112 10.66 7.97 9.06
N ALA A 113 11.55 8.62 8.34
CA ALA A 113 12.54 7.98 7.48
C ALA A 113 13.93 8.20 8.05
N SER A 114 14.66 7.12 8.32
CA SER A 114 16.04 7.13 8.81
C SER A 114 16.98 6.63 7.70
N PHE A 115 18.10 7.31 7.55
CA PHE A 115 19.14 6.96 6.59
C PHE A 115 20.39 6.56 7.38
N ASP A 116 20.74 5.27 7.35
CA ASP A 116 21.95 4.76 7.97
C ASP A 116 23.11 4.76 6.96
N ASN A 117 24.26 5.35 7.34
CA ASN A 117 25.51 5.35 6.55
C ASN A 117 25.48 6.00 5.17
N SER A 118 24.58 6.93 4.89
CA SER A 118 24.69 7.67 3.65
C SER A 118 25.79 8.73 3.73
N ARG A 119 26.69 8.78 2.75
CA ARG A 119 27.70 9.86 2.64
C ARG A 119 27.10 11.24 2.38
N PHE A 120 25.80 11.29 2.09
CA PHE A 120 25.10 12.49 1.65
C PHE A 120 24.07 13.00 2.67
N PHE A 121 23.47 12.09 3.48
CA PHE A 121 22.48 12.43 4.49
C PHE A 121 22.61 11.48 5.67
N ASP A 122 22.93 12.04 6.82
CA ASP A 122 22.86 11.35 8.11
C ASP A 122 21.69 11.96 8.89
N GLY A 123 20.81 11.12 9.41
CA GLY A 123 19.71 11.54 10.27
C GLY A 123 18.33 11.05 9.89
N THR A 124 17.35 11.44 10.70
CA THR A 124 15.93 11.09 10.54
C THR A 124 15.16 12.29 10.01
N LYS A 125 14.30 12.04 9.01
CA LYS A 125 13.30 13.01 8.51
C LYS A 125 11.91 12.59 8.96
N HIS A 126 11.14 13.56 9.41
CA HIS A 126 9.75 13.36 9.83
C HIS A 126 8.82 14.17 8.96
N ASN A 127 7.67 13.61 8.61
CA ASN A 127 6.55 14.32 8.02
C ASN A 127 5.25 13.70 8.49
N GLY A 128 4.24 14.55 8.76
CA GLY A 128 2.91 14.11 9.15
C GLY A 128 1.84 14.99 8.52
N GLY A 129 0.70 14.38 8.18
CA GLY A 129 -0.41 15.10 7.55
C GLY A 129 -1.51 14.19 7.07
N MET A 130 -2.52 14.79 6.45
CA MET A 130 -3.61 14.05 5.82
C MET A 130 -3.11 13.37 4.55
N ALA A 131 -3.43 12.07 4.41
CA ALA A 131 -3.24 11.35 3.15
C ALA A 131 -4.46 11.54 2.23
N ASP A 132 -4.37 11.02 1.03
CA ASP A 132 -5.41 11.14 0.02
C ASP A 132 -6.72 10.47 0.46
N THR A 133 -7.83 11.18 0.29
CA THR A 133 -9.17 10.67 0.56
C THR A 133 -9.51 9.54 -0.40
N GLN A 134 -10.12 8.48 0.11
CA GLN A 134 -10.58 7.36 -0.70
C GLN A 134 -12.10 7.20 -0.63
N VAL A 135 -12.71 6.89 -1.77
CA VAL A 135 -14.11 6.48 -1.88
C VAL A 135 -14.15 5.06 -2.42
N VAL A 136 -14.95 4.20 -1.79
CA VAL A 136 -15.13 2.82 -2.23
C VAL A 136 -16.58 2.56 -2.58
N LEU A 137 -16.81 2.12 -3.80
CA LEU A 137 -18.11 1.64 -4.27
C LEU A 137 -18.09 0.12 -4.26
N VAL A 138 -19.07 -0.49 -3.60
CA VAL A 138 -19.16 -1.95 -3.43
C VAL A 138 -20.51 -2.43 -3.97
N HIS A 139 -20.50 -3.52 -4.72
CA HIS A 139 -21.70 -4.19 -5.18
C HIS A 139 -21.53 -5.70 -5.14
N ASN A 140 -22.45 -6.39 -4.49
CA ASN A 140 -22.47 -7.84 -4.53
C ASN A 140 -22.97 -8.35 -5.88
N LEU A 141 -22.16 -9.18 -6.55
CA LEU A 141 -22.48 -9.73 -7.87
C LEU A 141 -23.34 -10.98 -7.77
N PHE A 142 -23.11 -11.82 -6.74
CA PHE A 142 -24.00 -12.94 -6.35
C PHE A 142 -23.74 -13.35 -4.89
N GLY A 143 -24.70 -14.06 -4.27
CA GLY A 143 -24.54 -14.63 -2.91
C GLY A 143 -24.62 -13.61 -1.77
N GLY A 144 -24.93 -12.35 -2.06
CA GLY A 144 -25.13 -11.28 -1.07
C GLY A 144 -26.48 -10.60 -1.28
N PRO A 145 -27.59 -11.22 -0.90
CA PRO A 145 -28.90 -10.61 -1.01
C PRO A 145 -29.02 -9.36 -0.14
N ALA A 146 -29.81 -8.41 -0.61
CA ALA A 146 -30.18 -7.24 0.18
C ALA A 146 -31.22 -7.66 1.24
N LEU A 147 -30.78 -7.71 2.50
CA LEU A 147 -31.56 -8.18 3.63
C LEU A 147 -31.72 -7.08 4.68
N THR A 148 -32.88 -6.97 5.28
CA THR A 148 -33.08 -6.20 6.51
C THR A 148 -32.28 -6.81 7.67
N LYS A 149 -32.17 -6.10 8.80
CA LYS A 149 -31.49 -6.64 9.99
C LYS A 149 -32.16 -7.94 10.50
N GLU A 150 -33.50 -7.99 10.44
CA GLU A 150 -34.33 -9.14 10.89
C GLU A 150 -34.12 -10.33 9.94
N GLU A 151 -34.14 -10.13 8.63
CA GLU A 151 -33.89 -11.18 7.64
C GLU A 151 -32.47 -11.70 7.74
N PHE A 152 -31.49 -10.81 7.88
CA PHE A 152 -30.08 -11.16 8.00
C PHE A 152 -29.80 -12.02 9.26
N ALA A 153 -30.50 -11.76 10.37
CA ALA A 153 -30.32 -12.54 11.60
C ALA A 153 -30.71 -14.02 11.43
N ASN A 154 -31.57 -14.34 10.44
CA ASN A 154 -32.04 -15.70 10.12
C ASN A 154 -31.41 -16.24 8.81
N TRP A 155 -30.60 -15.46 8.13
CA TRP A 155 -29.95 -15.86 6.88
C TRP A 155 -28.75 -16.76 7.15
N THR A 156 -28.57 -17.76 6.31
CA THR A 156 -27.39 -18.61 6.35
C THR A 156 -26.41 -18.10 5.29
N PRO A 157 -25.18 -17.73 5.67
CA PRO A 157 -24.17 -17.28 4.73
C PRO A 157 -23.87 -18.33 3.66
N GLU A 158 -23.73 -17.85 2.43
CA GLU A 158 -23.47 -18.68 1.25
C GLU A 158 -22.26 -18.14 0.45
N THR A 159 -21.86 -18.87 -0.57
CA THR A 159 -20.80 -18.43 -1.49
C THR A 159 -21.18 -17.12 -2.14
N PHE A 160 -20.26 -16.16 -2.16
CA PHE A 160 -20.49 -14.83 -2.72
C PHE A 160 -19.41 -14.41 -3.69
N MET A 161 -19.74 -13.46 -4.53
CA MET A 161 -18.78 -12.65 -5.29
C MET A 161 -19.19 -11.17 -5.18
N THR A 162 -18.22 -10.33 -4.84
CA THR A 162 -18.40 -8.88 -4.68
C THR A 162 -17.42 -8.15 -5.57
N GLY A 163 -17.91 -7.13 -6.27
CA GLY A 163 -17.08 -6.17 -7.00
C GLY A 163 -16.90 -4.90 -6.17
N ALA A 164 -15.71 -4.34 -6.16
CA ALA A 164 -15.43 -3.06 -5.55
C ALA A 164 -14.63 -2.16 -6.50
N LEU A 165 -14.83 -0.85 -6.38
CA LEU A 165 -14.02 0.17 -7.03
C LEU A 165 -13.55 1.17 -5.98
N TRP A 166 -12.27 1.19 -5.75
CA TRP A 166 -11.61 2.19 -4.92
C TRP A 166 -11.18 3.35 -5.79
N VAL A 167 -11.49 4.56 -5.37
CA VAL A 167 -11.11 5.81 -6.03
C VAL A 167 -10.34 6.64 -5.00
N THR A 168 -9.09 6.92 -5.27
CA THR A 168 -8.22 7.79 -4.46
C THR A 168 -8.16 9.15 -5.12
N ALA A 169 -8.56 10.20 -4.40
CA ALA A 169 -8.51 11.58 -4.86
C ALA A 169 -7.27 12.28 -4.30
N PRO A 170 -6.55 13.11 -5.07
CA PRO A 170 -5.34 13.81 -4.66
C PRO A 170 -5.66 14.98 -3.71
N THR A 171 -6.07 14.67 -2.49
CA THR A 171 -6.50 15.64 -1.46
C THR A 171 -5.56 15.69 -0.27
N GLY A 172 -4.52 14.86 -0.27
CA GLY A 172 -3.58 14.76 0.83
C GLY A 172 -2.54 15.90 0.83
N ASP A 173 -1.82 15.97 1.93
CA ASP A 173 -0.73 16.96 2.10
C ASP A 173 0.42 16.64 1.15
N TYR A 174 0.58 17.48 0.14
CA TYR A 174 1.60 17.37 -0.88
C TYR A 174 2.36 18.68 -1.07
N ASP A 175 3.67 18.59 -1.17
CA ASP A 175 4.56 19.70 -1.48
C ASP A 175 5.67 19.18 -2.40
N LYS A 176 5.73 19.71 -3.61
CA LYS A 176 6.68 19.27 -4.65
C LYS A 176 8.16 19.43 -4.28
N ASP A 177 8.45 20.27 -3.30
CA ASP A 177 9.81 20.54 -2.83
C ASP A 177 10.20 19.65 -1.62
N ARG A 178 9.27 18.83 -1.11
CA ARG A 178 9.54 17.87 -0.03
C ARG A 178 10.02 16.53 -0.55
N VAL A 179 10.93 15.93 0.22
CA VAL A 179 11.43 14.57 -0.02
C VAL A 179 10.39 13.51 0.34
N ILE A 180 9.62 13.71 1.44
CA ILE A 180 8.60 12.77 1.90
C ILE A 180 7.26 13.50 1.85
N ASN A 181 6.34 13.00 1.02
CA ASN A 181 4.98 13.49 0.91
C ASN A 181 3.99 12.48 1.48
N ILE A 182 2.90 12.97 2.07
CA ILE A 182 1.82 12.14 2.61
C ILE A 182 0.76 11.88 1.54
N GLY A 183 0.40 12.91 0.77
CA GLY A 183 -0.44 12.78 -0.42
C GLY A 183 0.36 12.39 -1.66
N SER A 184 -0.29 11.79 -2.64
CA SER A 184 0.34 11.32 -3.89
C SER A 184 0.25 12.34 -5.04
N ASN A 185 -0.57 13.38 -4.88
CA ASN A 185 -0.85 14.40 -5.91
C ASN A 185 -1.30 13.81 -7.26
N ARG A 186 -2.00 12.68 -7.23
CA ARG A 186 -2.55 12.02 -8.43
C ARG A 186 -3.77 11.18 -8.10
N TRP A 187 -4.64 11.01 -9.06
CA TRP A 187 -5.73 10.06 -8.97
C TRP A 187 -5.23 8.61 -9.01
N ALA A 188 -5.91 7.73 -8.28
CA ALA A 188 -5.71 6.29 -8.44
C ALA A 188 -7.05 5.55 -8.39
N PHE A 189 -7.11 4.42 -9.09
CA PHE A 189 -8.30 3.58 -9.20
C PHE A 189 -7.89 2.13 -8.93
N LYS A 190 -8.59 1.45 -8.02
CA LYS A 190 -8.37 0.01 -7.75
C LYS A 190 -9.69 -0.74 -7.94
N PRO A 191 -10.03 -1.23 -9.16
CA PRO A 191 -11.05 -2.25 -9.32
C PRO A 191 -10.59 -3.55 -8.67
N GLU A 192 -11.53 -4.21 -8.00
CA GLU A 192 -11.31 -5.42 -7.22
C GLU A 192 -12.49 -6.37 -7.33
N ILE A 193 -12.20 -7.67 -7.35
CA ILE A 193 -13.19 -8.74 -7.24
C ILE A 193 -12.82 -9.61 -6.04
N ALA A 194 -13.77 -9.81 -5.15
CA ALA A 194 -13.67 -10.68 -4.00
C ALA A 194 -14.62 -11.86 -4.14
N PHE A 195 -14.12 -13.05 -3.89
CA PHE A 195 -14.88 -14.30 -3.85
C PHE A 195 -14.73 -14.93 -2.47
N GLY A 196 -15.81 -15.43 -1.89
CA GLY A 196 -15.76 -16.13 -0.61
C GLY A 196 -16.76 -17.28 -0.54
N THR A 197 -16.37 -18.37 0.14
CA THR A 197 -17.22 -19.54 0.34
C THR A 197 -17.11 -20.08 1.77
N PRO A 198 -18.24 -20.34 2.46
CA PRO A 198 -18.22 -20.94 3.76
C PRO A 198 -18.05 -22.47 3.65
N ILE A 199 -17.23 -23.05 4.53
CA ILE A 199 -17.00 -24.49 4.65
C ILE A 199 -17.16 -24.86 6.14
N GLY A 200 -18.37 -25.16 6.57
CA GLY A 200 -18.68 -25.36 7.98
C GLY A 200 -18.38 -24.10 8.83
N PRO A 201 -17.52 -24.16 9.85
CA PRO A 201 -17.15 -23.00 10.67
C PRO A 201 -16.06 -22.11 10.01
N THR A 202 -15.55 -22.51 8.84
CA THR A 202 -14.47 -21.82 8.16
C THR A 202 -14.96 -21.01 6.96
N TRP A 203 -14.17 -20.02 6.53
CA TRP A 203 -14.33 -19.33 5.27
C TRP A 203 -13.03 -19.40 4.48
N LEU A 204 -13.16 -19.61 3.19
CA LEU A 204 -12.09 -19.43 2.21
C LEU A 204 -12.46 -18.24 1.35
N GLU A 205 -11.58 -17.25 1.28
CA GLU A 205 -11.79 -16.02 0.52
C GLU A 205 -10.59 -15.76 -0.38
N LEU A 206 -10.86 -15.25 -1.58
CA LEU A 206 -9.87 -14.92 -2.59
C LEU A 206 -10.24 -13.58 -3.25
N ASN A 207 -9.36 -12.61 -3.15
CA ASN A 207 -9.52 -11.29 -3.75
C ASN A 207 -8.48 -11.10 -4.85
N GLY A 208 -8.85 -10.37 -5.91
CA GLY A 208 -7.94 -9.98 -6.96
C GLY A 208 -8.19 -8.54 -7.38
N TYR A 209 -7.13 -7.74 -7.51
CA TYR A 209 -7.24 -6.34 -7.87
C TYR A 209 -6.14 -5.86 -8.82
N VAL A 210 -6.40 -4.72 -9.44
CA VAL A 210 -5.39 -3.95 -10.15
C VAL A 210 -5.45 -2.49 -9.72
N SER A 211 -4.32 -1.93 -9.30
CA SER A 211 -4.19 -0.51 -9.01
C SER A 211 -3.67 0.22 -10.25
N LEU A 212 -4.41 1.24 -10.67
CA LEU A 212 -4.15 2.10 -11.82
C LEU A 212 -3.88 3.50 -11.30
N TYR A 213 -2.86 4.15 -11.83
CA TYR A 213 -2.41 5.45 -11.35
C TYR A 213 -2.44 6.48 -12.46
N GLY A 214 -2.90 7.70 -12.15
CA GLY A 214 -2.65 8.87 -12.95
C GLY A 214 -1.23 9.38 -12.78
N ASP A 215 -0.83 10.34 -13.58
CA ASP A 215 0.49 10.95 -13.49
C ASP A 215 0.49 12.04 -12.41
N ASN A 216 1.68 12.30 -11.84
CA ASN A 216 1.95 13.45 -10.98
C ASN A 216 2.96 14.34 -11.71
N ASP A 217 2.49 15.46 -12.24
CA ASP A 217 3.30 16.41 -13.06
C ASP A 217 4.10 17.40 -12.21
N ASP A 218 3.88 17.43 -10.91
CA ASP A 218 4.60 18.27 -9.96
C ASP A 218 5.55 17.46 -9.07
N TYR A 219 6.03 16.31 -9.54
CA TYR A 219 6.90 15.44 -8.76
C TYR A 219 8.30 16.03 -8.62
N GLN A 220 8.77 16.25 -7.37
CA GLN A 220 10.12 16.81 -7.10
C GLN A 220 10.42 18.08 -7.92
N GLY A 221 9.65 19.09 -7.71
CA GLY A 221 9.71 20.32 -8.49
C GLY A 221 8.73 20.31 -9.65
N ASN A 222 9.19 20.04 -10.86
CA ASN A 222 8.34 20.03 -12.07
C ASN A 222 8.62 18.77 -12.93
N ARG A 223 8.88 17.65 -12.28
CA ARG A 223 9.08 16.35 -12.95
C ARG A 223 7.75 15.62 -13.04
N THR A 224 7.62 14.74 -14.02
CA THR A 224 6.45 13.88 -14.16
C THR A 224 6.77 12.48 -13.63
N LEU A 225 5.96 12.02 -12.65
CA LEU A 225 5.97 10.65 -12.15
C LEU A 225 4.82 9.87 -12.79
N GLU A 226 5.14 8.83 -13.52
CA GLU A 226 4.22 7.84 -14.07
C GLU A 226 4.39 6.51 -13.36
N GLN A 227 3.37 5.67 -13.32
CA GLN A 227 3.46 4.34 -12.71
C GLN A 227 2.67 3.30 -13.50
N LYS A 228 3.30 2.15 -13.75
CA LYS A 228 2.63 0.97 -14.32
C LYS A 228 1.58 0.42 -13.35
N PRO A 229 0.56 -0.30 -13.85
CA PRO A 229 -0.38 -1.00 -12.99
C PRO A 229 0.32 -1.94 -11.99
N LEU A 230 -0.22 -1.97 -10.76
CA LEU A 230 0.14 -2.95 -9.73
C LEU A 230 -1.01 -3.96 -9.61
N TYR A 231 -0.69 -5.23 -9.75
CA TYR A 231 -1.64 -6.34 -9.60
C TYR A 231 -1.45 -6.98 -8.25
N GLY A 232 -2.55 -7.33 -7.59
CA GLY A 232 -2.53 -8.03 -6.32
C GLY A 232 -3.54 -9.17 -6.27
N VAL A 233 -3.19 -10.19 -5.50
CA VAL A 233 -4.06 -11.30 -5.14
C VAL A 233 -3.93 -11.53 -3.64
N GLU A 234 -5.07 -11.68 -2.97
CA GLU A 234 -5.15 -11.94 -1.54
C GLU A 234 -5.97 -13.21 -1.27
N GLY A 235 -5.50 -14.00 -0.34
CA GLY A 235 -6.20 -15.21 0.10
C GLY A 235 -6.35 -15.20 1.61
N HIS A 236 -7.54 -15.55 2.11
CA HIS A 236 -7.83 -15.62 3.53
C HIS A 236 -8.48 -16.95 3.86
N PHE A 237 -7.98 -17.60 4.91
CA PHE A 237 -8.58 -18.76 5.49
C PHE A 237 -8.95 -18.45 6.95
N SER A 238 -10.23 -18.33 7.25
CA SER A 238 -10.67 -17.96 8.59
C SER A 238 -11.52 -19.04 9.25
N TYR A 239 -11.44 -19.13 10.59
CA TYR A 239 -12.20 -20.05 11.43
C TYR A 239 -13.02 -19.29 12.46
N THR A 240 -14.30 -19.65 12.58
CA THR A 240 -15.24 -19.08 13.55
C THR A 240 -15.27 -19.94 14.82
N PHE A 241 -14.72 -19.44 15.92
CA PHE A 241 -14.78 -20.12 17.21
C PHE A 241 -16.17 -20.03 17.86
N ASN A 242 -16.78 -18.86 17.74
CA ASN A 242 -18.13 -18.56 18.19
C ASN A 242 -18.63 -17.27 17.52
N ARG A 243 -19.84 -16.80 17.87
CA ARG A 243 -20.44 -15.57 17.29
C ARG A 243 -19.64 -14.30 17.56
N ALA A 244 -18.76 -14.30 18.56
CA ALA A 244 -18.00 -13.13 18.97
C ALA A 244 -16.52 -13.21 18.58
N LEU A 245 -16.02 -14.34 18.07
CA LEU A 245 -14.58 -14.52 17.86
C LEU A 245 -14.30 -15.38 16.63
N TRP A 246 -13.42 -14.90 15.77
CA TRP A 246 -12.84 -15.64 14.66
C TRP A 246 -11.36 -15.28 14.51
N ALA A 247 -10.61 -16.12 13.82
CA ALA A 247 -9.23 -15.83 13.42
C ALA A 247 -8.99 -16.30 11.99
N SER A 248 -7.98 -15.72 11.33
CA SER A 248 -7.58 -16.07 9.97
C SER A 248 -6.07 -16.21 9.81
N LEU A 249 -5.70 -16.93 8.75
CA LEU A 249 -4.39 -16.85 8.11
C LEU A 249 -4.59 -16.16 6.77
N ASP A 250 -3.69 -15.23 6.47
CA ASP A 250 -3.81 -14.32 5.36
C ASP A 250 -2.54 -14.39 4.50
N ALA A 251 -2.70 -14.29 3.19
CA ALA A 251 -1.59 -14.27 2.24
C ALA A 251 -1.87 -13.24 1.16
N THR A 252 -0.86 -12.44 0.81
CA THR A 252 -0.94 -11.43 -0.25
C THR A 252 0.23 -11.59 -1.19
N TYR A 253 -0.01 -11.46 -2.50
CA TYR A 253 1.03 -11.38 -3.51
C TYR A 253 0.78 -10.17 -4.41
N ASN A 254 1.82 -9.35 -4.57
CA ASN A 254 1.80 -8.15 -5.40
C ASN A 254 2.84 -8.23 -6.51
N ARG A 255 2.49 -7.70 -7.71
CA ARG A 255 3.42 -7.61 -8.83
C ARG A 255 3.09 -6.44 -9.75
N GLY A 256 4.09 -5.63 -10.12
CA GLY A 256 3.94 -4.49 -11.03
C GLY A 256 4.37 -3.17 -10.40
N GLY A 257 3.71 -2.07 -10.76
CA GLY A 257 3.88 -0.79 -10.11
C GLY A 257 5.24 -0.11 -10.34
N GLU A 258 6.04 -0.54 -11.33
CA GLU A 258 7.29 0.14 -11.70
C GLU A 258 7.03 1.59 -12.06
N THR A 259 7.83 2.51 -11.52
CA THR A 259 7.68 3.93 -11.80
C THR A 259 8.61 4.42 -12.90
N ARG A 260 8.23 5.52 -13.53
CA ARG A 260 9.01 6.24 -14.54
C ARG A 260 9.01 7.72 -14.19
N ILE A 261 10.17 8.36 -14.22
CA ILE A 261 10.31 9.78 -13.91
C ILE A 261 10.94 10.48 -15.12
N ASP A 262 10.22 11.45 -15.71
CA ASP A 262 10.60 12.17 -16.93
C ASP A 262 11.00 11.23 -18.10
N GLY A 263 10.35 10.07 -18.18
CA GLY A 263 10.62 9.06 -19.20
C GLY A 263 11.63 7.98 -18.82
N ASP A 264 12.35 8.11 -17.70
CA ASP A 264 13.36 7.17 -17.23
C ASP A 264 12.77 6.15 -16.23
N TRP A 265 12.83 4.86 -16.54
CA TRP A 265 12.39 3.77 -15.67
C TRP A 265 13.29 3.63 -14.45
N GLN A 266 12.68 3.41 -13.27
CA GLN A 266 13.38 3.40 -11.99
C GLN A 266 13.80 2.00 -11.51
N ASP A 267 13.53 0.93 -12.28
CA ASP A 267 13.80 -0.49 -11.94
C ASP A 267 13.29 -0.91 -10.54
N ASN A 268 12.26 -0.26 -10.06
CA ASN A 268 11.64 -0.45 -8.76
C ASN A 268 10.31 -1.24 -8.84
N LYS A 269 10.18 -2.11 -9.86
CA LYS A 269 9.03 -2.99 -9.99
C LYS A 269 8.83 -3.80 -8.71
N GLN A 270 7.62 -3.72 -8.16
CA GLN A 270 7.24 -4.49 -6.99
C GLN A 270 6.97 -5.96 -7.36
N GLU A 271 7.48 -6.86 -6.55
CA GLU A 271 7.16 -8.28 -6.59
C GLU A 271 7.43 -8.83 -5.19
N ASN A 272 6.39 -8.96 -4.38
CA ASN A 272 6.49 -9.41 -3.01
C ASN A 272 5.32 -10.32 -2.60
N ALA A 273 5.58 -11.19 -1.64
CA ALA A 273 4.59 -12.01 -0.97
C ALA A 273 4.61 -11.74 0.52
N LEU A 274 3.44 -11.55 1.11
CA LEU A 274 3.24 -11.34 2.53
C LEU A 274 2.42 -12.48 3.11
N LEU A 275 2.74 -12.86 4.33
CA LEU A 275 1.91 -13.72 5.15
C LEU A 275 1.45 -12.96 6.39
N GLY A 276 0.23 -13.26 6.83
CA GLY A 276 -0.36 -12.59 7.96
C GLY A 276 -1.31 -13.49 8.74
N ALA A 277 -1.77 -12.94 9.85
CA ALA A 277 -2.82 -13.51 10.65
C ALA A 277 -3.68 -12.40 11.24
N SER A 278 -4.97 -12.65 11.34
CA SER A 278 -5.88 -11.70 11.95
C SER A 278 -6.86 -12.37 12.92
N MET A 279 -7.37 -11.58 13.84
CA MET A 279 -8.36 -12.00 14.83
C MET A 279 -9.42 -10.91 14.96
N GLY A 280 -10.66 -11.25 14.60
CA GLY A 280 -11.80 -10.37 14.74
C GLY A 280 -12.65 -10.73 15.95
N PHE A 281 -13.17 -9.71 16.62
CA PHE A 281 -13.98 -9.87 17.82
C PHE A 281 -15.19 -8.93 17.82
N MET A 282 -16.28 -9.37 18.48
CA MET A 282 -17.47 -8.57 18.75
C MET A 282 -17.67 -8.48 20.25
N LEU A 283 -17.76 -7.26 20.78
CA LEU A 283 -18.06 -7.00 22.21
C LEU A 283 -19.56 -6.78 22.45
N SER A 284 -20.27 -6.33 21.41
CA SER A 284 -21.72 -6.25 21.35
C SER A 284 -22.19 -6.45 19.91
N PRO A 285 -23.49 -6.57 19.63
CA PRO A 285 -23.99 -6.65 18.25
C PRO A 285 -23.60 -5.47 17.38
N GLN A 286 -23.30 -4.30 17.98
CA GLN A 286 -22.93 -3.08 17.27
C GLN A 286 -21.44 -2.79 17.29
N PHE A 287 -20.71 -3.24 18.31
CA PHE A 287 -19.32 -2.87 18.54
C PHE A 287 -18.38 -4.06 18.47
N GLY A 288 -17.37 -3.95 17.65
CA GLY A 288 -16.35 -4.98 17.47
C GLY A 288 -15.03 -4.40 17.01
N GLY A 289 -14.12 -5.28 16.65
CA GLY A 289 -12.81 -4.88 16.16
C GLY A 289 -12.03 -6.04 15.57
N LEU A 290 -10.82 -5.73 15.16
CA LEU A 290 -9.86 -6.67 14.57
C LEU A 290 -8.45 -6.27 14.97
N ILE A 291 -7.61 -7.27 15.22
CA ILE A 291 -6.17 -7.13 15.32
C ILE A 291 -5.56 -7.99 14.22
N ALA A 292 -4.62 -7.45 13.46
CA ALA A 292 -3.92 -8.18 12.41
C ALA A 292 -2.43 -7.88 12.43
N TYR A 293 -1.66 -8.83 11.93
CA TYR A 293 -0.23 -8.69 11.63
C TYR A 293 0.04 -9.29 10.26
N SER A 294 0.87 -8.64 9.49
CA SER A 294 1.41 -9.16 8.23
C SER A 294 2.89 -8.82 8.09
N ASP A 295 3.61 -9.67 7.38
CA ASP A 295 5.05 -9.54 7.16
C ASP A 295 5.41 -10.05 5.75
N THR A 296 6.38 -9.39 5.12
CA THR A 296 6.92 -9.83 3.83
C THR A 296 7.77 -11.08 4.04
N VAL A 297 7.45 -12.15 3.33
CA VAL A 297 8.17 -13.44 3.42
C VAL A 297 9.01 -13.71 2.17
N SER A 298 8.78 -12.97 1.11
CA SER A 298 9.56 -13.03 -0.13
C SER A 298 9.39 -11.74 -0.91
N GLU A 299 10.50 -11.19 -1.37
CA GLU A 299 10.51 -10.00 -2.22
C GLU A 299 11.59 -10.11 -3.30
N ARG A 300 11.34 -9.47 -4.45
CA ARG A 300 12.35 -9.19 -5.47
C ARG A 300 13.27 -8.07 -4.97
N THR A 301 14.55 -8.12 -5.30
CA THR A 301 15.47 -6.99 -5.08
C THR A 301 14.87 -5.69 -5.65
N GLY A 302 14.75 -4.66 -4.82
CA GLY A 302 14.10 -3.40 -5.16
C GLY A 302 12.61 -3.33 -4.84
N SER A 303 12.01 -4.42 -4.36
CA SER A 303 10.66 -4.41 -3.77
C SER A 303 10.71 -4.02 -2.30
N ALA A 304 9.60 -3.53 -1.78
CA ALA A 304 9.48 -3.21 -0.37
C ALA A 304 9.39 -4.48 0.48
N ASP A 305 10.19 -4.53 1.53
CA ASP A 305 10.02 -5.41 2.68
C ASP A 305 9.20 -4.63 3.72
N VAL A 306 8.02 -5.14 4.07
CA VAL A 306 7.03 -4.41 4.87
C VAL A 306 6.46 -5.32 5.94
N ASN A 307 6.45 -4.85 7.17
CA ASN A 307 5.61 -5.45 8.20
C ASN A 307 4.57 -4.46 8.71
N THR A 308 3.40 -4.96 9.09
CA THR A 308 2.28 -4.13 9.52
C THR A 308 1.55 -4.75 10.69
N TRP A 309 1.36 -3.96 11.74
CA TRP A 309 0.38 -4.21 12.80
C TRP A 309 -0.85 -3.35 12.57
N THR A 310 -2.02 -3.96 12.63
CA THR A 310 -3.31 -3.28 12.46
C THR A 310 -4.18 -3.50 13.71
N LEU A 311 -4.73 -2.41 14.22
CA LEU A 311 -5.86 -2.41 15.13
C LEU A 311 -7.03 -1.69 14.44
N ARG A 312 -8.19 -2.34 14.33
CA ARG A 312 -9.44 -1.75 13.84
C ARG A 312 -10.51 -1.85 14.91
N LEU A 313 -11.20 -0.76 15.16
CA LEU A 313 -12.43 -0.72 15.93
C LEU A 313 -13.58 -0.31 15.03
N GLN A 314 -14.76 -0.82 15.26
CA GLN A 314 -15.94 -0.55 14.45
C GLN A 314 -17.21 -0.44 15.28
N TYR A 315 -18.11 0.43 14.85
CA TYR A 315 -19.45 0.56 15.41
C TYR A 315 -20.48 0.67 14.28
N ALA A 316 -21.58 -0.09 14.44
CA ALA A 316 -22.65 -0.20 13.43
C ALA A 316 -24.02 0.08 14.06
N TRP A 317 -24.91 0.83 13.35
CA TRP A 317 -26.27 1.17 13.82
C TRP A 317 -27.33 1.17 12.71
#